data_5b4b905f5ba0b3c8a86a68708178ca05
#
_entry.id   5b4b905f5ba0b3c8a86a68708178ca05
#
_cell.length_a   1.000
_cell.length_b   1.000
_cell.length_c   1.000
_cell.angle_alpha   90.00
_cell.angle_beta   90.00
_cell.angle_gamma   90.00
#
_symmetry.space_group_name_H-M   'P 1'
#
loop_
_entity.id
_entity.type
_entity.pdbx_description
1 polymer ?
#
loop_
_entity_poly.entity_id
_entity_poly.type
_entity_poly.pdbx_seq_one_letter_code
_entity_poly.pdbx_strand_id
1 'polypeptide(L)'
;ALAAFIGIYALSTALSVPGAVILTLAGGYLFETWVGGAATVVGATLGAIAVFYAVRTSLGAVLRDKAEASGGRLKAIMDGVEAGAFGYILTLRLIPLAPFWLVNVAAALAHAPLRAYALATLIGIMPATFIYSGIGAGVGELLARDEAPDLGVIFQPAIFLPLVALGLLSLAATIFQRLRARSGKTL
;
A
#
# COMPACT_ATOMS: atom_id res chain seq x y z
N ALA A 1 2.94 23.50 -1.34
CA ALA A 1 2.90 22.37 -2.27
C ALA A 1 2.80 21.02 -1.53
N LEU A 2 3.74 20.67 -0.63
CA LEU A 2 3.81 19.35 0.03
C LEU A 2 2.56 19.02 0.86
N ALA A 3 2.08 19.93 1.70
CA ALA A 3 0.87 19.73 2.50
C ALA A 3 -0.38 19.51 1.64
N ALA A 4 -0.49 20.23 0.52
CA ALA A 4 -1.58 20.02 -0.43
C ALA A 4 -1.51 18.63 -1.06
N PHE A 5 -0.32 18.17 -1.43
CA PHE A 5 -0.11 16.81 -1.96
C PHE A 5 -0.53 15.73 -0.95
N ILE A 6 -0.11 15.86 0.32
CA ILE A 6 -0.51 14.94 1.39
C ILE A 6 -2.03 14.92 1.54
N GLY A 7 -2.68 16.09 1.52
CA GLY A 7 -4.13 16.21 1.61
C GLY A 7 -4.86 15.55 0.43
N ILE A 8 -4.41 15.81 -0.80
CA ILE A 8 -4.95 15.19 -2.02
C ILE A 8 -4.79 13.67 -1.96
N TYR A 9 -3.61 13.19 -1.56
CA TYR A 9 -3.35 11.76 -1.44
C TYR A 9 -4.25 11.12 -0.38
N ALA A 10 -4.38 11.74 0.80
CA ALA A 10 -5.24 11.25 1.87
C ALA A 10 -6.70 11.20 1.43
N LEU A 11 -7.19 12.24 0.74
CA LEU A 11 -8.55 12.30 0.22
C LEU A 11 -8.78 11.22 -0.85
N SER A 12 -7.86 11.06 -1.81
CA SER A 12 -7.93 10.02 -2.84
C SER A 12 -7.99 8.62 -2.23
N THR A 13 -7.17 8.38 -1.20
CA THR A 13 -7.17 7.11 -0.46
C THR A 13 -8.47 6.92 0.31
N ALA A 14 -8.97 7.94 0.98
CA ALA A 14 -10.22 7.90 1.75
C ALA A 14 -11.44 7.60 0.85
N LEU A 15 -11.45 8.15 -0.36
CA LEU A 15 -12.48 7.89 -1.37
C LEU A 15 -12.25 6.60 -2.15
N SER A 16 -11.16 5.86 -1.85
CA SER A 16 -10.77 4.64 -2.56
C SER A 16 -10.65 4.82 -4.08
N VAL A 17 -10.21 6.00 -4.53
CA VAL A 17 -10.04 6.32 -5.95
C VAL A 17 -8.91 5.47 -6.52
N PRO A 18 -9.13 4.76 -7.64
CA PRO A 18 -8.06 4.07 -8.32
C PRO A 18 -7.03 5.07 -8.88
N GLY A 19 -5.74 4.78 -8.78
CA GLY A 19 -4.69 5.68 -9.26
C GLY A 19 -3.63 6.05 -8.21
N ALA A 20 -3.63 5.39 -7.07
CA ALA A 20 -2.62 5.59 -6.02
C ALA A 20 -1.18 5.46 -6.55
N VAL A 21 -0.93 4.57 -7.51
CA VAL A 21 0.38 4.41 -8.16
C VAL A 21 0.76 5.69 -8.93
N ILE A 22 -0.18 6.26 -9.68
CA ILE A 22 0.05 7.51 -10.44
C ILE A 22 0.39 8.66 -9.50
N LEU A 23 -0.37 8.80 -8.40
CA LEU A 23 -0.09 9.82 -7.38
C LEU A 23 1.26 9.60 -6.71
N THR A 24 1.67 8.35 -6.47
CA THR A 24 2.97 8.04 -5.89
C THR A 24 4.11 8.40 -6.85
N LEU A 25 3.98 8.06 -8.13
CA LEU A 25 4.92 8.48 -9.17
C LEU A 25 5.00 10.01 -9.27
N ALA A 26 3.85 10.70 -9.28
CA ALA A 26 3.80 12.16 -9.29
C ALA A 26 4.45 12.78 -8.03
N GLY A 27 4.28 12.15 -6.88
CA GLY A 27 4.96 12.56 -5.63
C GLY A 27 6.48 12.48 -5.75
N GLY A 28 7.00 11.38 -6.33
CA GLY A 28 8.41 11.22 -6.60
C GLY A 28 8.95 12.22 -7.63
N TYR A 29 8.19 12.45 -8.70
CA TYR A 29 8.50 13.45 -9.72
C TYR A 29 8.59 14.88 -9.15
N LEU A 30 7.63 15.28 -8.31
CA LEU A 30 7.52 16.64 -7.81
C LEU A 30 8.42 16.94 -6.60
N PHE A 31 8.72 15.94 -5.79
CA PHE A 31 9.36 16.11 -4.48
C PHE A 31 10.55 15.16 -4.28
N GLU A 32 11.02 14.51 -5.31
CA GLU A 32 12.07 13.50 -5.28
C GLU A 32 11.69 12.22 -4.49
N THR A 33 12.56 11.22 -4.53
CA THR A 33 12.30 9.89 -3.95
C THR A 33 11.96 9.95 -2.47
N TRP A 34 12.74 10.64 -1.68
CA TRP A 34 12.63 10.59 -0.21
C TRP A 34 11.50 11.44 0.32
N VAL A 35 11.40 12.69 -0.13
CA VAL A 35 10.36 13.62 0.31
C VAL A 35 9.00 13.22 -0.25
N GLY A 36 8.92 12.88 -1.54
CA GLY A 36 7.71 12.39 -2.20
C GLY A 36 7.22 11.09 -1.61
N GLY A 37 8.15 10.13 -1.36
CA GLY A 37 7.83 8.87 -0.71
C GLY A 37 7.29 9.04 0.70
N ALA A 38 7.96 9.86 1.54
CA ALA A 38 7.49 10.14 2.89
C ALA A 38 6.12 10.83 2.90
N ALA A 39 5.90 11.82 2.05
CA ALA A 39 4.62 12.50 1.91
C ALA A 39 3.50 11.54 1.48
N THR A 40 3.79 10.65 0.54
CA THR A 40 2.87 9.60 0.10
C THR A 40 2.52 8.64 1.24
N VAL A 41 3.51 8.15 1.99
CA VAL A 41 3.28 7.25 3.15
C VAL A 41 2.37 7.91 4.19
N VAL A 42 2.63 9.18 4.51
CA VAL A 42 1.80 9.95 5.44
C VAL A 42 0.38 10.12 4.89
N GLY A 43 0.23 10.60 3.65
CA GLY A 43 -1.07 10.80 3.01
C GLY A 43 -1.88 9.52 2.91
N ALA A 44 -1.27 8.42 2.46
CA ALA A 44 -1.93 7.13 2.36
C ALA A 44 -2.39 6.59 3.72
N THR A 45 -1.55 6.76 4.76
CA THR A 45 -1.88 6.32 6.12
C THR A 45 -3.02 7.14 6.70
N LEU A 46 -3.02 8.46 6.53
CA LEU A 46 -4.12 9.34 6.98
C LEU A 46 -5.44 9.00 6.26
N GLY A 47 -5.41 8.80 4.95
CA GLY A 47 -6.58 8.37 4.18
C GLY A 47 -7.09 6.99 4.62
N ALA A 48 -6.18 6.05 4.88
CA ALA A 48 -6.54 4.72 5.40
C ALA A 48 -7.21 4.80 6.79
N ILE A 49 -6.72 5.66 7.68
CA ILE A 49 -7.33 5.93 8.99
C ILE A 49 -8.73 6.54 8.83
N ALA A 50 -8.92 7.44 7.87
CA ALA A 50 -10.23 8.02 7.58
C ALA A 50 -11.24 6.95 7.13
N VAL A 51 -10.84 6.05 6.21
CA VAL A 51 -11.68 4.89 5.80
C VAL A 51 -11.98 4.00 6.99
N PHE A 52 -10.98 3.70 7.81
CA PHE A 52 -11.14 2.85 8.99
C PHE A 52 -12.22 3.39 9.93
N TYR A 53 -12.19 4.69 10.23
CA TYR A 53 -13.22 5.31 11.07
C TYR A 53 -14.58 5.38 10.38
N ALA A 54 -14.64 5.75 9.11
CA ALA A 54 -15.88 5.82 8.34
C ALA A 54 -16.62 4.47 8.34
N VAL A 55 -15.89 3.38 8.09
CA VAL A 55 -16.47 2.04 8.10
C VAL A 55 -16.90 1.64 9.52
N ARG A 56 -16.06 1.91 10.51
CA ARG A 56 -16.33 1.51 11.90
C ARG A 56 -17.55 2.20 12.51
N THR A 57 -17.80 3.46 12.15
CA THR A 57 -18.89 4.28 12.73
C THR A 57 -20.19 4.20 11.97
N SER A 58 -20.15 4.13 10.63
CA SER A 58 -21.35 4.31 9.80
C SER A 58 -21.98 3.02 9.31
N LEU A 59 -21.21 1.99 9.04
CA LEU A 59 -21.67 0.77 8.36
C LEU A 59 -21.21 -0.54 9.03
N GLY A 60 -20.49 -0.44 10.16
CA GLY A 60 -19.77 -1.55 10.76
C GLY A 60 -20.62 -2.81 10.99
N ALA A 61 -21.75 -2.70 11.67
CA ALA A 61 -22.57 -3.86 12.01
C ALA A 61 -23.17 -4.56 10.76
N VAL A 62 -23.79 -3.78 9.87
CA VAL A 62 -24.45 -4.31 8.67
C VAL A 62 -23.45 -4.96 7.70
N LEU A 63 -22.28 -4.35 7.54
CA LEU A 63 -21.23 -4.90 6.68
C LEU A 63 -20.57 -6.13 7.29
N ARG A 64 -20.41 -6.16 8.60
CA ARG A 64 -19.87 -7.31 9.33
C ARG A 64 -20.78 -8.52 9.16
N ASP A 65 -22.07 -8.39 9.44
CA ASP A 65 -23.04 -9.47 9.31
C ASP A 65 -23.06 -10.04 7.88
N LYS A 66 -23.03 -9.16 6.87
CA LYS A 66 -22.95 -9.57 5.47
C LYS A 66 -21.63 -10.28 5.13
N ALA A 67 -20.52 -9.81 5.67
CA ALA A 67 -19.20 -10.42 5.45
C ALA A 67 -19.13 -11.82 6.09
N GLU A 68 -19.67 -11.98 7.29
CA GLU A 68 -19.75 -13.27 7.98
C GLU A 68 -20.67 -14.25 7.25
N ALA A 69 -21.83 -13.79 6.77
CA ALA A 69 -22.78 -14.62 6.05
C ALA A 69 -22.30 -15.05 4.65
N SER A 70 -21.57 -14.17 3.94
CA SER A 70 -21.11 -14.45 2.57
C SER A 70 -19.82 -15.26 2.52
N GLY A 71 -19.04 -15.30 3.60
CA GLY A 71 -17.69 -15.87 3.59
C GLY A 71 -16.74 -15.11 2.67
N GLY A 72 -15.79 -15.79 2.06
CA GLY A 72 -14.91 -15.23 1.05
C GLY A 72 -13.73 -14.43 1.59
N ARG A 73 -13.11 -13.59 0.72
CA ARG A 73 -11.85 -12.90 1.02
C ARG A 73 -11.95 -11.91 2.18
N LEU A 74 -13.08 -11.21 2.29
CA LEU A 74 -13.29 -10.24 3.35
C LEU A 74 -13.29 -10.92 4.72
N LYS A 75 -14.06 -12.00 4.88
CA LYS A 75 -14.09 -12.78 6.11
C LYS A 75 -12.71 -13.36 6.46
N ALA A 76 -12.02 -13.96 5.49
CA ALA A 76 -10.68 -14.51 5.72
C ALA A 76 -9.66 -13.47 6.21
N ILE A 77 -9.76 -12.21 5.72
CA ILE A 77 -8.91 -11.12 6.20
C ILE A 77 -9.34 -10.70 7.60
N MET A 78 -10.64 -10.61 7.90
CA MET A 78 -11.13 -10.30 9.25
C MET A 78 -10.64 -11.32 10.27
N ASP A 79 -10.78 -12.61 10.00
CA ASP A 79 -10.32 -13.69 10.87
C ASP A 79 -8.81 -13.59 11.13
N GLY A 80 -8.02 -13.29 10.10
CA GLY A 80 -6.58 -13.08 10.23
C GLY A 80 -6.21 -11.84 11.07
N VAL A 81 -6.98 -10.77 10.95
CA VAL A 81 -6.81 -9.54 11.75
C VAL A 81 -7.17 -9.81 13.21
N GLU A 82 -8.24 -10.54 13.49
CA GLU A 82 -8.66 -10.93 14.85
C GLU A 82 -7.61 -11.81 15.53
N ALA A 83 -6.95 -12.70 14.77
CA ALA A 83 -5.86 -13.55 15.28
C ALA A 83 -4.58 -12.76 15.62
N GLY A 84 -4.31 -11.64 14.92
CA GLY A 84 -3.10 -10.86 15.17
C GLY A 84 -2.99 -9.62 14.29
N ALA A 85 -3.67 -8.53 14.68
CA ALA A 85 -3.87 -7.35 13.84
C ALA A 85 -2.57 -6.78 13.23
N PHE A 86 -1.56 -6.49 14.02
CA PHE A 86 -0.33 -5.83 13.53
C PHE A 86 0.40 -6.69 12.49
N GLY A 87 0.75 -7.93 12.86
CA GLY A 87 1.53 -8.82 12.00
C GLY A 87 0.79 -9.20 10.72
N TYR A 88 -0.52 -9.45 10.83
CA TYR A 88 -1.32 -9.83 9.67
C TYR A 88 -1.49 -8.67 8.68
N ILE A 89 -1.84 -7.47 9.17
CA ILE A 89 -1.98 -6.27 8.33
C ILE A 89 -0.63 -5.92 7.69
N LEU A 90 0.46 -5.94 8.46
CA LEU A 90 1.81 -5.70 7.95
C LEU A 90 2.14 -6.66 6.79
N THR A 91 1.85 -7.96 6.97
CA THR A 91 2.05 -8.95 5.91
C THR A 91 1.24 -8.61 4.65
N LEU A 92 -0.04 -8.24 4.79
CA LEU A 92 -0.88 -7.87 3.66
C LEU A 92 -0.44 -6.58 2.96
N ARG A 93 0.23 -5.66 3.66
CA ARG A 93 0.79 -4.43 3.08
C ARG A 93 2.10 -4.67 2.35
N LEU A 94 2.97 -5.52 2.91
CA LEU A 94 4.24 -5.90 2.29
C LEU A 94 4.05 -6.80 1.06
N ILE A 95 3.06 -7.67 1.12
CA ILE A 95 2.75 -8.60 0.06
C ILE A 95 1.40 -8.20 -0.54
N PRO A 96 1.32 -7.79 -1.82
CA PRO A 96 0.09 -7.29 -2.43
C PRO A 96 -0.91 -8.43 -2.73
N LEU A 97 -1.32 -9.16 -1.67
CA LEU A 97 -2.28 -10.26 -1.76
C LEU A 97 -3.73 -9.78 -1.81
N ALA A 98 -3.99 -8.61 -1.27
CA ALA A 98 -5.32 -8.04 -1.19
C ALA A 98 -5.32 -6.56 -1.62
N PRO A 99 -6.39 -6.09 -2.26
CA PRO A 99 -6.55 -4.68 -2.57
C PRO A 99 -6.46 -3.82 -1.31
N PHE A 100 -5.84 -2.65 -1.43
CA PHE A 100 -5.59 -1.74 -0.29
C PHE A 100 -6.88 -1.38 0.46
N TRP A 101 -7.96 -1.06 -0.26
CA TRP A 101 -9.26 -0.72 0.30
C TRP A 101 -9.89 -1.90 1.08
N LEU A 102 -9.69 -3.12 0.60
CA LEU A 102 -10.26 -4.32 1.24
C LEU A 102 -9.65 -4.56 2.62
N VAL A 103 -8.34 -4.35 2.75
CA VAL A 103 -7.63 -4.45 4.04
C VAL A 103 -8.11 -3.36 5.00
N ASN A 104 -8.37 -2.12 4.51
CA ASN A 104 -8.90 -1.04 5.33
C ASN A 104 -10.28 -1.38 5.90
N VAL A 105 -11.18 -1.88 5.05
CA VAL A 105 -12.53 -2.29 5.44
C VAL A 105 -12.48 -3.48 6.42
N ALA A 106 -11.72 -4.52 6.09
CA ALA A 106 -11.61 -5.71 6.93
C ALA A 106 -11.05 -5.40 8.33
N ALA A 107 -10.01 -4.56 8.41
CA ALA A 107 -9.43 -4.15 9.68
C ALA A 107 -10.43 -3.35 10.55
N ALA A 108 -11.24 -2.50 9.92
CA ALA A 108 -12.30 -1.75 10.62
C ALA A 108 -13.40 -2.67 11.14
N LEU A 109 -13.87 -3.63 10.34
CA LEU A 109 -14.91 -4.59 10.69
C LEU A 109 -14.45 -5.60 11.75
N ALA A 110 -13.19 -6.02 11.70
CA ALA A 110 -12.55 -6.87 12.70
C ALA A 110 -12.20 -6.13 14.00
N HIS A 111 -12.59 -4.85 14.14
CA HIS A 111 -12.30 -4.02 15.30
C HIS A 111 -10.82 -3.97 15.68
N ALA A 112 -9.92 -4.00 14.68
CA ALA A 112 -8.49 -3.87 14.92
C ALA A 112 -8.15 -2.67 15.82
N PRO A 113 -7.17 -2.78 16.73
CA PRO A 113 -6.66 -1.63 17.46
C PRO A 113 -6.08 -0.60 16.49
N LEU A 114 -6.55 0.65 16.55
CA LEU A 114 -6.12 1.71 15.62
C LEU A 114 -4.59 1.84 15.52
N ARG A 115 -3.90 1.75 16.67
CA ARG A 115 -2.43 1.84 16.71
C ARG A 115 -1.77 0.72 15.89
N ALA A 116 -2.24 -0.52 16.05
CA ALA A 116 -1.73 -1.66 15.31
C ALA A 116 -1.98 -1.49 13.80
N TYR A 117 -3.19 -1.07 13.42
CA TYR A 117 -3.57 -0.82 12.04
C TYR A 117 -2.74 0.31 11.40
N ALA A 118 -2.65 1.47 12.07
CA ALA A 118 -1.92 2.62 11.54
C ALA A 118 -0.43 2.34 11.39
N LEU A 119 0.23 1.75 12.40
CA LEU A 119 1.65 1.42 12.36
C LEU A 119 1.95 0.34 11.32
N ALA A 120 1.14 -0.72 11.26
CA ALA A 120 1.29 -1.77 10.25
C ALA A 120 1.10 -1.23 8.82
N THR A 121 0.17 -0.30 8.62
CA THR A 121 -0.03 0.35 7.33
C THR A 121 1.15 1.26 7.00
N LEU A 122 1.53 2.16 7.90
CA LEU A 122 2.64 3.09 7.70
C LEU A 122 3.94 2.36 7.33
N ILE A 123 4.32 1.35 8.11
CA ILE A 123 5.55 0.59 7.88
C ILE A 123 5.43 -0.30 6.64
N GLY A 124 4.28 -0.96 6.48
CA GLY A 124 4.10 -1.97 5.43
C GLY A 124 4.03 -1.41 4.02
N ILE A 125 3.59 -0.15 3.83
CA ILE A 125 3.57 0.46 2.51
C ILE A 125 4.89 1.12 2.12
N MET A 126 5.78 1.41 3.09
CA MET A 126 7.05 2.10 2.82
C MET A 126 7.85 1.49 1.67
N PRO A 127 8.17 0.18 1.65
CA PRO A 127 9.06 -0.38 0.63
C PRO A 127 8.54 -0.12 -0.78
N ALA A 128 7.28 -0.46 -1.04
CA ALA A 128 6.68 -0.24 -2.36
C ALA A 128 6.56 1.25 -2.70
N THR A 129 6.17 2.08 -1.73
CA THR A 129 6.02 3.53 -1.93
C THR A 129 7.33 4.18 -2.34
N PHE A 130 8.45 3.88 -1.66
CA PHE A 130 9.75 4.45 -2.02
C PHE A 130 10.27 3.95 -3.37
N ILE A 131 9.96 2.71 -3.75
CA ILE A 131 10.27 2.18 -5.09
C ILE A 131 9.53 2.99 -6.17
N TYR A 132 8.20 3.14 -6.03
CA TYR A 132 7.41 3.91 -7.01
C TYR A 132 7.80 5.39 -7.02
N SER A 133 8.05 5.99 -5.86
CA SER A 133 8.52 7.38 -5.77
C SER A 133 9.89 7.55 -6.45
N GLY A 134 10.80 6.57 -6.31
CA GLY A 134 12.08 6.56 -7.01
C GLY A 134 11.94 6.49 -8.54
N ILE A 135 11.00 5.69 -9.03
CA ILE A 135 10.67 5.66 -10.46
C ILE A 135 10.17 7.03 -10.93
N GLY A 136 9.28 7.67 -10.15
CA GLY A 136 8.77 9.01 -10.46
C GLY A 136 9.86 10.08 -10.49
N ALA A 137 10.78 10.05 -9.54
CA ALA A 137 11.94 10.95 -9.49
C ALA A 137 12.87 10.74 -10.70
N GLY A 138 13.14 9.49 -11.05
CA GLY A 138 13.95 9.17 -12.23
C GLY A 138 13.36 9.70 -13.55
N VAL A 139 12.03 9.61 -13.71
CA VAL A 139 11.33 10.22 -14.85
C VAL A 139 11.52 11.75 -14.84
N GLY A 140 11.46 12.37 -13.66
CA GLY A 140 11.68 13.82 -13.53
C GLY A 140 13.07 14.25 -13.99
N GLU A 141 14.11 13.51 -13.60
CA GLU A 141 15.49 13.79 -14.02
C GLU A 141 15.68 13.71 -15.52
N LEU A 142 15.02 12.76 -16.18
CA LEU A 142 15.07 12.61 -17.62
C LEU A 142 14.45 13.77 -18.39
N LEU A 143 13.25 14.17 -17.97
CA LEU A 143 12.54 15.30 -18.57
C LEU A 143 13.30 16.61 -18.36
N ALA A 144 14.02 16.77 -17.23
CA ALA A 144 14.81 17.97 -16.95
C ALA A 144 16.06 18.10 -17.83
N ARG A 145 16.56 16.98 -18.41
CA ARG A 145 17.76 16.98 -19.27
C ARG A 145 17.46 17.24 -20.74
N ASP A 146 16.17 17.40 -21.10
CA ASP A 146 15.73 17.60 -22.49
C ASP A 146 16.25 16.50 -23.46
N GLU A 147 16.55 15.32 -22.91
CA GLU A 147 17.03 14.17 -23.66
C GLU A 147 15.85 13.39 -24.22
N ALA A 148 15.88 13.10 -25.50
CA ALA A 148 14.89 12.21 -26.11
C ALA A 148 14.93 10.85 -25.38
N PRO A 149 13.77 10.23 -25.11
CA PRO A 149 13.74 8.96 -24.40
C PRO A 149 14.49 7.89 -25.19
N ASP A 150 15.72 7.64 -24.82
CA ASP A 150 16.47 6.48 -25.31
C ASP A 150 16.16 5.28 -24.40
N LEU A 151 15.98 4.09 -24.97
CA LEU A 151 15.76 2.86 -24.20
C LEU A 151 16.89 2.57 -23.20
N GLY A 152 18.08 3.11 -23.41
CA GLY A 152 19.21 3.08 -22.47
C GLY A 152 18.91 3.72 -21.11
N VAL A 153 17.96 4.62 -21.06
CA VAL A 153 17.47 5.29 -19.88
C VAL A 153 16.95 4.31 -18.80
N ILE A 154 16.35 3.18 -19.22
CA ILE A 154 15.86 2.14 -18.30
C ILE A 154 17.01 1.58 -17.45
N PHE A 155 18.26 1.62 -17.96
CA PHE A 155 19.44 1.15 -17.26
C PHE A 155 20.10 2.22 -16.36
N GLN A 156 19.57 3.44 -16.33
CA GLN A 156 20.05 4.42 -15.38
C GLN A 156 19.73 3.96 -13.94
N PRO A 157 20.67 4.10 -12.98
CA PRO A 157 20.50 3.63 -11.62
C PRO A 157 19.24 4.16 -10.94
N ALA A 158 18.84 5.40 -11.24
CA ALA A 158 17.63 6.03 -10.70
C ALA A 158 16.32 5.33 -11.07
N ILE A 159 16.29 4.66 -12.23
CA ILE A 159 15.12 3.89 -12.70
C ILE A 159 15.35 2.39 -12.49
N PHE A 160 16.53 1.90 -12.82
CA PHE A 160 16.85 0.47 -12.79
C PHE A 160 16.80 -0.12 -11.38
N LEU A 161 17.39 0.57 -10.38
CA LEU A 161 17.38 0.09 -9.00
C LEU A 161 15.97 -0.05 -8.41
N PRO A 162 15.06 0.94 -8.54
CA PRO A 162 13.68 0.79 -8.12
C PRO A 162 12.94 -0.36 -8.83
N LEU A 163 13.15 -0.55 -10.13
CA LEU A 163 12.54 -1.67 -10.89
C LEU A 163 13.05 -3.03 -10.38
N VAL A 164 14.35 -3.17 -10.16
CA VAL A 164 14.96 -4.38 -9.58
C VAL A 164 14.41 -4.62 -8.18
N ALA A 165 14.33 -3.59 -7.33
CA ALA A 165 13.79 -3.70 -5.98
C ALA A 165 12.32 -4.16 -5.99
N LEU A 166 11.50 -3.65 -6.92
CA LEU A 166 10.12 -4.09 -7.11
C LEU A 166 10.06 -5.56 -7.53
N GLY A 167 10.92 -5.97 -8.46
CA GLY A 167 11.04 -7.37 -8.89
C GLY A 167 11.43 -8.30 -7.74
N LEU A 168 12.42 -7.91 -6.93
CA LEU A 168 12.86 -8.67 -5.76
C LEU A 168 11.76 -8.76 -4.69
N LEU A 169 11.03 -7.67 -4.44
CA LEU A 169 9.89 -7.66 -3.52
C LEU A 169 8.79 -8.62 -3.99
N SER A 170 8.46 -8.62 -5.28
CA SER A 170 7.50 -9.53 -5.88
C SER A 170 7.95 -10.99 -5.78
N LEU A 171 9.23 -11.26 -6.02
CA LEU A 171 9.80 -12.60 -5.91
C LEU A 171 9.79 -13.09 -4.45
N ALA A 172 10.20 -12.25 -3.50
CA ALA A 172 10.16 -12.57 -2.07
C ALA A 172 8.73 -12.89 -1.61
N ALA A 173 7.74 -12.11 -2.06
CA ALA A 173 6.33 -12.36 -1.81
C ALA A 173 5.88 -13.74 -2.31
N THR A 174 6.28 -14.09 -3.53
CA THR A 174 5.95 -15.38 -4.16
C THR A 174 6.59 -16.56 -3.43
N ILE A 175 7.86 -16.43 -3.04
CA ILE A 175 8.59 -17.47 -2.27
C ILE A 175 7.92 -17.67 -0.91
N PHE A 176 7.60 -16.59 -0.20
CA PHE A 176 6.95 -16.65 1.10
C PHE A 176 5.57 -17.35 1.04
N GLN A 177 4.78 -17.07 0.00
CA GLN A 177 3.51 -17.75 -0.24
C GLN A 177 3.70 -19.25 -0.44
N ARG A 178 4.69 -19.65 -1.24
CA ARG A 178 4.98 -21.07 -1.52
C ARG A 178 5.45 -21.81 -0.26
N LEU A 179 6.28 -21.18 0.57
CA LEU A 179 6.74 -21.75 1.83
C LEU A 179 5.59 -21.96 2.83
N ARG A 180 4.70 -20.95 2.97
CA ARG A 180 3.50 -21.09 3.81
C ARG A 180 2.54 -22.18 3.33
N ALA A 181 2.32 -22.28 2.02
CA ALA A 181 1.47 -23.31 1.44
C ALA A 181 2.01 -24.73 1.66
N ARG A 182 3.34 -24.89 1.79
CA ARG A 182 3.98 -26.16 2.13
C ARG A 182 3.88 -26.51 3.62
N SER A 183 3.97 -25.49 4.50
CA SER A 183 3.89 -25.69 5.96
C SER A 183 2.46 -26.02 6.43
N GLY A 184 1.43 -25.61 5.71
CA GLY A 184 0.02 -25.90 6.02
C GLY A 184 -0.49 -27.26 5.53
N LYS A 185 0.35 -28.08 4.88
CA LYS A 185 0.01 -29.44 4.41
C LYS A 185 0.54 -30.57 5.29
N THR A 186 1.12 -30.26 6.45
CA THR A 186 1.70 -31.23 7.39
C THR A 186 0.97 -31.25 8.73
N LEU A 187 -0.37 -31.20 8.72
CA LEU A 187 -1.23 -31.56 9.89
C LEU A 187 -2.44 -32.33 9.38
#